data_d9eeca97845d7a041c0ab9cf28e46651
#
_entry.id   d9eeca97845d7a041c0ab9cf28e46651
#
_cell.length_a   1.000
_cell.length_b   1.000
_cell.length_c   1.000
_cell.angle_alpha   90.00
_cell.angle_beta   90.00
_cell.angle_gamma   90.00
#
_symmetry.space_group_name_H-M   'P 1'
#
loop_
_entity.id
_entity.type
_entity.pdbx_description
1 polymer ?
#
loop_
_entity_poly.entity_id
_entity_poly.type
_entity_poly.pdbx_seq_one_letter_code
_entity_poly.pdbx_strand_id
1 'polypeptide(L)'
;MSGTLQVRDHLLNELETGVRTGEALIRKIRPEDWSFRPQDNFRSLLELVHHFVLIPASDLAIMQEKSEAEVGSIENSLSGVEDPERLATAFRQNFEVYKAYILSLSEEDYLNRSTKAFYMEHGHLQVQWQIETVTHVFHHRSQIYNYLKQLGHEVSFFMLYA
;
A
#
# COMPACT_ATOMS: atom_id res chain seq x y z
N MET A 1 -14.25 2.81 -24.58
CA MET A 1 -13.10 2.81 -23.66
C MET A 1 -12.06 1.91 -24.27
N SER A 2 -10.78 2.32 -24.34
CA SER A 2 -9.71 1.48 -24.90
C SER A 2 -9.44 0.27 -23.99
N GLY A 3 -8.87 -0.81 -24.56
CA GLY A 3 -8.49 -1.98 -23.75
C GLY A 3 -7.46 -1.66 -22.66
N THR A 4 -6.59 -0.69 -22.91
CA THR A 4 -5.58 -0.21 -21.94
C THR A 4 -6.22 0.42 -20.71
N LEU A 5 -7.19 1.31 -20.91
CA LEU A 5 -7.89 1.94 -19.79
C LEU A 5 -8.72 0.95 -18.98
N GLN A 6 -9.22 -0.12 -19.63
CA GLN A 6 -9.87 -1.22 -18.91
C GLN A 6 -8.87 -1.97 -18.00
N VAL A 7 -7.67 -2.26 -18.49
CA VAL A 7 -6.61 -2.90 -17.67
C VAL A 7 -6.21 -1.99 -16.50
N ARG A 8 -6.03 -0.68 -16.72
CA ARG A 8 -5.78 0.31 -15.66
C ARG A 8 -6.84 0.22 -14.55
N ASP A 9 -8.12 0.21 -14.97
CA ASP A 9 -9.25 0.20 -14.05
C ASP A 9 -9.35 -1.14 -13.29
N HIS A 10 -9.05 -2.27 -13.94
CA HIS A 10 -8.96 -3.56 -13.26
C HIS A 10 -7.82 -3.61 -12.24
N LEU A 11 -6.66 -3.04 -12.53
CA LEU A 11 -5.56 -2.93 -11.56
C LEU A 11 -5.94 -2.04 -10.36
N LEU A 12 -6.69 -0.95 -10.58
CA LEU A 12 -7.25 -0.15 -9.48
C LEU A 12 -8.24 -0.94 -8.62
N ASN A 13 -9.09 -1.77 -9.23
CA ASN A 13 -10.02 -2.63 -8.51
C ASN A 13 -9.28 -3.69 -7.67
N GLU A 14 -8.20 -4.27 -8.20
CA GLU A 14 -7.35 -5.18 -7.43
C GLU A 14 -6.67 -4.47 -6.26
N LEU A 15 -6.13 -3.27 -6.48
CA LEU A 15 -5.56 -2.47 -5.41
C LEU A 15 -6.61 -2.16 -4.33
N GLU A 16 -7.83 -1.81 -4.73
CA GLU A 16 -8.95 -1.57 -3.81
C GLU A 16 -9.31 -2.83 -3.00
N THR A 17 -9.25 -4.01 -3.63
CA THR A 17 -9.40 -5.29 -2.91
C THR A 17 -8.30 -5.47 -1.87
N GLY A 18 -7.05 -5.16 -2.22
CA GLY A 18 -5.91 -5.17 -1.30
C GLY A 18 -6.11 -4.23 -0.11
N VAL A 19 -6.59 -3.01 -0.37
CA VAL A 19 -6.87 -2.01 0.66
C VAL A 19 -8.02 -2.46 1.56
N ARG A 20 -9.18 -2.82 1.02
CA ARG A 20 -10.37 -3.25 1.76
C ARG A 20 -10.08 -4.45 2.67
N THR A 21 -9.41 -5.45 2.14
CA THR A 21 -9.05 -6.64 2.91
C THR A 21 -7.93 -6.35 3.92
N GLY A 22 -7.01 -5.45 3.60
CA GLY A 22 -6.00 -4.93 4.53
C GLY A 22 -6.61 -4.18 5.70
N GLU A 23 -7.59 -3.30 5.46
CA GLU A 23 -8.35 -2.62 6.52
C GLU A 23 -9.01 -3.62 7.47
N ALA A 24 -9.61 -4.70 6.93
CA ALA A 24 -10.23 -5.75 7.74
C ALA A 24 -9.22 -6.48 8.63
N LEU A 25 -8.00 -6.72 8.13
CA LEU A 25 -6.91 -7.31 8.93
C LEU A 25 -6.43 -6.34 10.02
N ILE A 26 -6.22 -5.06 9.68
CA ILE A 26 -5.78 -4.03 10.65
C ILE A 26 -6.76 -3.93 11.81
N ARG A 27 -8.08 -3.94 11.56
CA ARG A 27 -9.12 -3.88 12.59
C ARG A 27 -9.16 -5.08 13.55
N LYS A 28 -8.46 -6.18 13.22
CA LYS A 28 -8.32 -7.32 14.13
C LYS A 28 -7.18 -7.18 15.14
N ILE A 29 -6.27 -6.23 14.92
CA ILE A 29 -5.09 -6.06 15.78
C ILE A 29 -5.52 -5.56 17.15
N ARG A 30 -5.04 -6.21 18.20
CA ARG A 30 -5.27 -5.85 19.60
C ARG A 30 -4.12 -4.98 20.11
N PRO A 31 -4.32 -4.16 21.15
CA PRO A 31 -3.27 -3.30 21.70
C PRO A 31 -1.97 -4.05 22.07
N GLU A 32 -2.08 -5.27 22.57
CA GLU A 32 -0.93 -6.10 22.94
C GLU A 32 -0.16 -6.69 21.75
N ASP A 33 -0.72 -6.67 20.55
CA ASP A 33 -0.11 -7.26 19.36
C ASP A 33 0.94 -6.36 18.70
N TRP A 34 0.89 -5.04 18.92
CA TRP A 34 1.70 -4.06 18.18
C TRP A 34 3.20 -4.28 18.25
N SER A 35 3.71 -4.75 19.39
CA SER A 35 5.12 -5.03 19.57
C SER A 35 5.57 -6.38 19.01
N PHE A 36 4.65 -7.22 18.54
CA PHE A 36 4.97 -8.54 18.00
C PHE A 36 5.96 -8.44 16.82
N ARG A 37 6.99 -9.26 16.88
CA ARG A 37 8.04 -9.38 15.87
C ARG A 37 8.40 -10.87 15.73
N PRO A 38 8.24 -11.48 14.55
CA PRO A 38 8.53 -12.91 14.39
C PRO A 38 9.97 -13.28 14.70
N GLN A 39 10.92 -12.43 14.33
CA GLN A 39 12.36 -12.54 14.60
C GLN A 39 12.98 -11.13 14.61
N ASP A 40 14.17 -11.00 15.16
CA ASP A 40 14.85 -9.70 15.35
C ASP A 40 15.06 -8.89 14.08
N ASN A 41 15.24 -9.57 12.92
CA ASN A 41 15.43 -8.93 11.62
C ASN A 41 14.13 -8.63 10.85
N PHE A 42 12.96 -8.90 11.45
CA PHE A 42 11.66 -8.54 10.89
C PHE A 42 11.19 -7.18 11.42
N ARG A 43 10.28 -6.53 10.71
CA ARG A 43 9.52 -5.40 11.27
C ARG A 43 8.63 -5.89 12.41
N SER A 44 8.39 -5.05 13.42
CA SER A 44 7.27 -5.27 14.34
C SER A 44 5.94 -5.14 13.59
N LEU A 45 4.86 -5.64 14.19
CA LEU A 45 3.54 -5.50 13.57
C LEU A 45 3.17 -4.02 13.37
N LEU A 46 3.51 -3.14 14.33
CA LEU A 46 3.28 -1.71 14.20
C LEU A 46 4.06 -1.10 13.02
N GLU A 47 5.36 -1.38 12.94
CA GLU A 47 6.20 -0.92 11.83
C GLU A 47 5.71 -1.43 10.47
N LEU A 48 5.26 -2.69 10.42
CA LEU A 48 4.71 -3.29 9.21
C LEU A 48 3.40 -2.63 8.80
N VAL A 49 2.49 -2.38 9.74
CA VAL A 49 1.20 -1.73 9.45
C VAL A 49 1.38 -0.27 9.06
N HIS A 50 2.27 0.48 9.73
CA HIS A 50 2.59 1.85 9.30
C HIS A 50 3.08 1.89 7.86
N HIS A 51 4.06 1.05 7.52
CA HIS A 51 4.54 0.94 6.14
C HIS A 51 3.40 0.57 5.18
N PHE A 52 2.61 -0.44 5.51
CA PHE A 52 1.52 -0.95 4.67
C PHE A 52 0.47 0.11 4.33
N VAL A 53 0.00 0.87 5.33
CA VAL A 53 -1.04 1.88 5.10
C VAL A 53 -0.53 3.11 4.35
N LEU A 54 0.78 3.33 4.36
CA LEU A 54 1.43 4.44 3.66
C LEU A 54 1.85 4.09 2.23
N ILE A 55 1.82 2.82 1.82
CA ILE A 55 2.23 2.39 0.47
C ILE A 55 1.59 3.25 -0.63
N PRO A 56 0.26 3.46 -0.70
CA PRO A 56 -0.30 4.23 -1.80
C PRO A 56 0.19 5.69 -1.83
N ALA A 57 0.45 6.30 -0.66
CA ALA A 57 0.95 7.66 -0.59
C ALA A 57 2.44 7.75 -0.92
N SER A 58 3.26 6.84 -0.40
CA SER A 58 4.71 6.80 -0.65
C SER A 58 5.00 6.44 -2.11
N ASP A 59 4.34 5.41 -2.65
CA ASP A 59 4.50 5.00 -4.03
C ASP A 59 4.04 6.13 -4.99
N LEU A 60 2.95 6.83 -4.69
CA LEU A 60 2.51 7.99 -5.45
C LEU A 60 3.57 9.11 -5.44
N ALA A 61 4.15 9.42 -4.29
CA ALA A 61 5.19 10.44 -4.18
C ALA A 61 6.42 10.05 -5.01
N ILE A 62 6.80 8.77 -4.98
CA ILE A 62 7.89 8.21 -5.80
C ILE A 62 7.58 8.33 -7.29
N MET A 63 6.35 7.97 -7.71
CA MET A 63 5.88 8.12 -9.10
C MET A 63 5.89 9.57 -9.57
N GLN A 64 5.76 10.53 -8.66
CA GLN A 64 5.79 11.97 -8.92
C GLN A 64 7.19 12.58 -8.78
N GLU A 65 8.23 11.76 -8.68
CA GLU A 65 9.65 12.17 -8.57
C GLU A 65 9.94 13.05 -7.34
N LYS A 66 9.20 12.80 -6.24
CA LYS A 66 9.45 13.48 -4.98
C LYS A 66 10.83 13.11 -4.41
N SER A 67 11.42 14.04 -3.69
CA SER A 67 12.72 13.83 -3.04
C SER A 67 12.65 12.80 -1.91
N GLU A 68 13.80 12.24 -1.54
CA GLU A 68 13.93 11.35 -0.38
C GLU A 68 13.35 11.98 0.90
N ALA A 69 13.58 13.27 1.12
CA ALA A 69 13.06 13.98 2.29
C ALA A 69 11.53 14.07 2.30
N GLU A 70 10.89 14.31 1.13
CA GLU A 70 9.44 14.35 1.01
C GLU A 70 8.83 12.96 1.23
N VAL A 71 9.39 11.91 0.65
CA VAL A 71 8.95 10.52 0.87
C VAL A 71 9.15 10.12 2.33
N GLY A 72 10.29 10.40 2.93
CA GLY A 72 10.56 10.15 4.34
C GLY A 72 9.60 10.86 5.28
N SER A 73 9.15 12.08 4.93
CA SER A 73 8.11 12.79 5.69
C SER A 73 6.77 12.04 5.66
N ILE A 74 6.39 11.47 4.52
CA ILE A 74 5.18 10.65 4.39
C ILE A 74 5.33 9.38 5.24
N GLU A 75 6.44 8.67 5.13
CA GLU A 75 6.69 7.43 5.87
C GLU A 75 6.69 7.61 7.39
N ASN A 76 7.00 8.81 7.89
CA ASN A 76 6.96 9.15 9.30
C ASN A 76 5.63 9.77 9.77
N SER A 77 4.68 10.01 8.87
CA SER A 77 3.45 10.76 9.19
C SER A 77 2.51 10.06 10.18
N LEU A 78 2.62 8.74 10.31
CA LEU A 78 1.84 7.94 11.25
C LEU A 78 2.64 7.50 12.49
N SER A 79 3.84 8.05 12.72
CA SER A 79 4.66 7.68 13.86
C SER A 79 3.88 7.80 15.18
N GLY A 80 3.89 6.72 15.98
CA GLY A 80 3.20 6.64 17.27
C GLY A 80 1.68 6.42 17.19
N VAL A 81 1.11 6.22 16.01
CA VAL A 81 -0.31 5.88 15.86
C VAL A 81 -0.49 4.36 16.02
N GLU A 82 -1.21 3.95 17.07
CA GLU A 82 -1.53 2.54 17.38
C GLU A 82 -3.04 2.24 17.32
N ASP A 83 -3.84 3.18 16.85
CA ASP A 83 -5.29 3.02 16.71
C ASP A 83 -5.64 2.35 15.37
N PRO A 84 -6.19 1.11 15.37
CA PRO A 84 -6.53 0.38 14.15
C PRO A 84 -7.51 1.12 13.23
N GLU A 85 -8.48 1.85 13.79
CA GLU A 85 -9.45 2.59 12.96
C GLU A 85 -8.84 3.81 12.29
N ARG A 86 -7.94 4.53 12.98
CA ARG A 86 -7.18 5.62 12.37
C ARG A 86 -6.26 5.12 11.27
N LEU A 87 -5.59 3.98 11.49
CA LEU A 87 -4.69 3.37 10.49
C LEU A 87 -5.48 2.87 9.28
N ALA A 88 -6.60 2.19 9.47
CA ALA A 88 -7.48 1.74 8.39
C ALA A 88 -8.04 2.95 7.59
N THR A 89 -8.48 4.01 8.27
CA THR A 89 -8.95 5.24 7.64
C THR A 89 -7.85 5.92 6.82
N ALA A 90 -6.63 6.01 7.36
CA ALA A 90 -5.49 6.57 6.63
C ALA A 90 -5.17 5.75 5.35
N PHE A 91 -5.24 4.43 5.44
CA PHE A 91 -5.02 3.57 4.28
C PHE A 91 -6.02 3.85 3.16
N ARG A 92 -7.32 3.94 3.50
CA ARG A 92 -8.38 4.30 2.56
C ARG A 92 -8.15 5.67 1.93
N GLN A 93 -7.83 6.67 2.73
CA GLN A 93 -7.57 8.02 2.23
C GLN A 93 -6.37 8.07 1.28
N ASN A 94 -5.27 7.41 1.62
CA ASN A 94 -4.08 7.31 0.77
C ASN A 94 -4.40 6.63 -0.57
N PHE A 95 -5.20 5.57 -0.55
CA PHE A 95 -5.66 4.90 -1.77
C PHE A 95 -6.53 5.83 -2.64
N GLU A 96 -7.47 6.57 -2.06
CA GLU A 96 -8.33 7.47 -2.86
C GLU A 96 -7.51 8.57 -3.56
N VAL A 97 -6.49 9.11 -2.91
CA VAL A 97 -5.57 10.08 -3.53
C VAL A 97 -4.76 9.43 -4.67
N TYR A 98 -4.24 8.23 -4.44
CA TYR A 98 -3.54 7.45 -5.46
C TYR A 98 -4.44 7.15 -6.67
N LYS A 99 -5.65 6.67 -6.42
CA LYS A 99 -6.67 6.36 -7.44
C LYS A 99 -7.01 7.59 -8.28
N ALA A 100 -7.23 8.72 -7.64
CA ALA A 100 -7.52 9.97 -8.33
C ALA A 100 -6.38 10.39 -9.28
N TYR A 101 -5.13 10.23 -8.85
CA TYR A 101 -3.96 10.49 -9.71
C TYR A 101 -3.94 9.55 -10.93
N ILE A 102 -4.05 8.24 -10.71
CA ILE A 102 -4.04 7.26 -11.82
C ILE A 102 -5.16 7.54 -12.83
N LEU A 103 -6.36 7.89 -12.34
CA LEU A 103 -7.50 8.22 -13.21
C LEU A 103 -7.33 9.56 -13.96
N SER A 104 -6.49 10.45 -13.46
CA SER A 104 -6.19 11.72 -14.12
C SER A 104 -5.25 11.61 -15.31
N LEU A 105 -4.54 10.48 -15.44
CA LEU A 105 -3.60 10.25 -16.54
C LEU A 105 -4.34 10.01 -17.85
N SER A 106 -3.86 10.67 -18.92
CA SER A 106 -4.25 10.26 -20.27
C SER A 106 -3.73 8.85 -20.59
N GLU A 107 -4.32 8.18 -21.58
CA GLU A 107 -3.83 6.87 -22.02
C GLU A 107 -2.37 6.95 -22.49
N GLU A 108 -2.00 8.03 -23.17
CA GLU A 108 -0.64 8.29 -23.62
C GLU A 108 0.32 8.42 -22.42
N ASP A 109 -0.02 9.25 -21.41
CA ASP A 109 0.81 9.40 -20.21
C ASP A 109 0.92 8.09 -19.44
N TYR A 110 -0.19 7.38 -19.29
CA TYR A 110 -0.22 6.13 -18.56
C TYR A 110 0.72 5.08 -19.16
N LEU A 111 0.76 4.98 -20.49
CA LEU A 111 1.58 4.00 -21.21
C LEU A 111 3.03 4.42 -21.44
N ASN A 112 3.29 5.72 -21.63
CA ASN A 112 4.55 6.18 -22.21
C ASN A 112 5.31 7.18 -21.33
N ARG A 113 4.67 7.83 -20.34
CA ARG A 113 5.36 8.73 -19.44
C ARG A 113 6.20 7.95 -18.44
N SER A 114 7.51 8.14 -18.52
CA SER A 114 8.48 7.59 -17.58
C SER A 114 8.81 8.60 -16.49
N THR A 115 8.81 8.17 -15.24
CA THR A 115 9.28 8.94 -14.09
C THR A 115 10.26 8.09 -13.27
N LYS A 116 11.17 8.76 -12.54
CA LYS A 116 12.29 8.10 -11.88
C LYS A 116 12.29 8.37 -10.38
N ALA A 117 12.32 7.30 -9.58
CA ALA A 117 12.56 7.41 -8.16
C ALA A 117 13.94 7.98 -7.84
N PHE A 118 14.08 8.70 -6.72
CA PHE A 118 15.34 9.30 -6.30
C PHE A 118 16.49 8.30 -6.11
N TYR A 119 16.19 7.02 -5.89
CA TYR A 119 17.15 5.93 -5.69
C TYR A 119 17.41 5.07 -6.94
N MET A 120 16.78 5.40 -8.09
CA MET A 120 16.88 4.59 -9.31
C MET A 120 17.76 5.27 -10.37
N GLU A 121 18.44 4.45 -11.19
CA GLU A 121 19.19 4.93 -12.36
C GLU A 121 18.29 5.19 -13.56
N HIS A 122 17.24 4.37 -13.73
CA HIS A 122 16.30 4.42 -14.85
C HIS A 122 14.87 4.63 -14.35
N GLY A 123 14.05 5.30 -15.17
CA GLY A 123 12.64 5.51 -14.86
C GLY A 123 11.77 4.31 -15.20
N HIS A 124 10.60 4.26 -14.55
CA HIS A 124 9.52 3.34 -14.88
C HIS A 124 8.35 4.08 -15.53
N LEU A 125 7.62 3.40 -16.39
CA LEU A 125 6.38 3.90 -16.96
C LEU A 125 5.28 3.95 -15.90
N GLN A 126 4.28 4.82 -16.06
CA GLN A 126 3.20 4.95 -15.07
C GLN A 126 2.44 3.62 -14.86
N VAL A 127 2.24 2.85 -15.91
CA VAL A 127 1.66 1.50 -15.82
C VAL A 127 2.53 0.54 -14.99
N GLN A 128 3.85 0.62 -15.10
CA GLN A 128 4.75 -0.21 -14.30
C GLN A 128 4.65 0.14 -12.81
N TRP A 129 4.64 1.45 -12.49
CA TRP A 129 4.43 1.91 -11.12
C TRP A 129 3.12 1.41 -10.54
N GLN A 130 2.01 1.43 -11.32
CA GLN A 130 0.73 0.91 -10.85
C GLN A 130 0.80 -0.58 -10.53
N ILE A 131 1.45 -1.38 -11.37
CA ILE A 131 1.65 -2.82 -11.14
C ILE A 131 2.47 -3.03 -9.87
N GLU A 132 3.53 -2.26 -9.68
CA GLU A 132 4.37 -2.33 -8.47
C GLU A 132 3.59 -2.00 -7.21
N THR A 133 2.79 -0.94 -7.21
CA THR A 133 1.96 -0.59 -6.06
C THR A 133 0.95 -1.70 -5.72
N VAL A 134 0.30 -2.32 -6.72
CA VAL A 134 -0.58 -3.46 -6.49
C VAL A 134 0.18 -4.61 -5.83
N THR A 135 1.30 -5.01 -6.40
CA THR A 135 2.09 -6.13 -5.87
C THR A 135 2.70 -5.82 -4.49
N HIS A 136 3.07 -4.57 -4.23
CA HIS A 136 3.60 -4.10 -2.95
C HIS A 136 2.55 -4.20 -1.83
N VAL A 137 1.32 -3.75 -2.10
CA VAL A 137 0.20 -3.89 -1.15
C VAL A 137 -0.09 -5.37 -0.88
N PHE A 138 -0.17 -6.21 -1.90
CA PHE A 138 -0.45 -7.63 -1.72
C PHE A 138 0.67 -8.36 -0.96
N HIS A 139 1.94 -7.98 -1.19
CA HIS A 139 3.08 -8.52 -0.46
C HIS A 139 2.96 -8.26 1.04
N HIS A 140 2.76 -7.02 1.46
CA HIS A 140 2.68 -6.67 2.88
C HIS A 140 1.36 -7.09 3.53
N ARG A 141 0.25 -7.12 2.80
CA ARG A 141 -1.00 -7.72 3.27
C ARG A 141 -0.81 -9.18 3.67
N SER A 142 -0.08 -9.95 2.86
CA SER A 142 0.25 -11.34 3.18
C SER A 142 1.10 -11.47 4.45
N GLN A 143 2.03 -10.56 4.68
CA GLN A 143 2.83 -10.55 5.91
C GLN A 143 1.96 -10.27 7.14
N ILE A 144 1.08 -9.26 7.10
CA ILE A 144 0.16 -8.93 8.19
C ILE A 144 -0.75 -10.15 8.49
N TYR A 145 -1.32 -10.77 7.46
CA TYR A 145 -2.13 -11.98 7.60
C TYR A 145 -1.38 -13.09 8.35
N ASN A 146 -0.12 -13.32 7.99
CA ASN A 146 0.71 -14.35 8.63
C ASN A 146 1.09 -13.97 10.07
N TYR A 147 1.33 -12.68 10.37
CA TYR A 147 1.58 -12.22 11.74
C TYR A 147 0.35 -12.46 12.62
N LEU A 148 -0.83 -12.11 12.14
CA LEU A 148 -2.09 -12.34 12.87
C LEU A 148 -2.34 -13.83 13.15
N LYS A 149 -2.01 -14.71 12.18
CA LYS A 149 -2.06 -16.17 12.42
C LYS A 149 -1.13 -16.63 13.53
N GLN A 150 0.11 -16.13 13.54
CA GLN A 150 1.08 -16.45 14.58
C GLN A 150 0.66 -15.96 15.97
N LEU A 151 -0.07 -14.83 16.02
CA LEU A 151 -0.66 -14.28 17.24
C LEU A 151 -1.95 -14.99 17.68
N GLY A 152 -2.41 -16.00 16.94
CA GLY A 152 -3.59 -16.78 17.27
C GLY A 152 -4.92 -16.12 16.91
N HIS A 153 -4.91 -15.10 16.03
CA HIS A 153 -6.15 -14.54 15.52
C HIS A 153 -6.86 -15.50 14.58
N GLU A 154 -8.20 -15.52 14.65
CA GLU A 154 -9.03 -16.22 13.67
C GLU A 154 -9.05 -15.41 12.36
N VAL A 155 -8.17 -15.76 11.45
CA VAL A 155 -8.10 -15.24 10.08
C VAL A 155 -8.25 -16.39 9.10
N SER A 156 -9.08 -16.17 8.07
CA SER A 156 -9.32 -17.17 7.04
C SER A 156 -8.94 -16.62 5.67
N PHE A 157 -8.74 -17.51 4.74
CA PHE A 157 -8.43 -17.15 3.36
C PHE A 157 -9.53 -16.28 2.71
N PHE A 158 -10.79 -16.44 3.11
CA PHE A 158 -11.89 -15.60 2.64
C PHE A 158 -11.68 -14.11 2.95
N MET A 159 -11.00 -13.80 4.05
CA MET A 159 -10.68 -12.41 4.41
C MET A 159 -9.73 -11.72 3.42
N LEU A 160 -9.10 -12.47 2.53
CA LEU A 160 -8.18 -11.94 1.51
C LEU A 160 -8.89 -11.61 0.19
N TYR A 161 -10.14 -12.07 0.00
CA TYR A 161 -10.84 -11.95 -1.28
C TYR A 161 -12.29 -11.47 -1.16
N ALA A 162 -12.91 -11.60 0.00
CA ALA A 162 -14.33 -11.25 0.22
C ALA A 162 -14.57 -9.79 0.60
#